data_680f60d5d2fc070695d203f98eb7dee5
#
_entry.id   680f60d5d2fc070695d203f98eb7dee5
#
_cell.length_a   1.000
_cell.length_b   1.000
_cell.length_c   1.000
_cell.angle_alpha   90.00
_cell.angle_beta   90.00
_cell.angle_gamma   90.00
#
_symmetry.space_group_name_H-M   'P 1'
#
loop_
_entity.id
_entity.type
_entity.pdbx_description
1 polymer ?
#
loop_
_entity_poly.entity_id
_entity_poly.type
_entity_poly.pdbx_seq_one_letter_code
_entity_poly.pdbx_strand_id
1 'polypeptide(L)'
;EFKKDEKMDLREDPMALQRLKEAAEKAKVELSSSTQTEINLPYVTATASGPKHLVRTLTRSQFEQLADKLIQATINPCKKAMKDAGMTASDIDEVILVGGSTRIPAIQKIVEKHFGKSPSKGVNPDEVVAVGAAIQGGVLTGDVTDVLLLDVTPLSLGIETMGSVM
;
A
#
# COMPACT_ATOMS: atom_id res chain seq x y z
N GLU A 1 5.87 -21.59 -6.32
CA GLU A 1 6.87 -22.03 -7.30
C GLU A 1 8.03 -22.72 -6.58
N PHE A 2 8.81 -22.10 -5.70
CA PHE A 2 9.93 -22.70 -4.99
C PHE A 2 9.56 -24.05 -4.35
N LYS A 3 8.39 -24.15 -3.70
CA LYS A 3 7.89 -25.42 -3.14
C LYS A 3 7.68 -26.52 -4.20
N LYS A 4 7.32 -26.15 -5.43
CA LYS A 4 7.17 -27.12 -6.53
C LYS A 4 8.51 -27.58 -7.05
N ASP A 5 9.48 -26.68 -7.16
CA ASP A 5 10.79 -26.93 -7.75
C ASP A 5 11.69 -27.69 -6.77
N GLU A 6 11.75 -27.21 -5.52
CA GLU A 6 12.67 -27.71 -4.49
C GLU A 6 12.00 -28.68 -3.49
N LYS A 7 10.68 -28.88 -3.59
CA LYS A 7 9.84 -29.69 -2.67
C LYS A 7 9.93 -29.24 -1.21
N MET A 8 10.27 -27.97 -0.97
CA MET A 8 10.49 -27.38 0.32
C MET A 8 9.60 -26.13 0.48
N ASP A 9 8.99 -25.97 1.66
CA ASP A 9 8.14 -24.85 1.97
C ASP A 9 8.90 -23.79 2.79
N LEU A 10 9.26 -22.66 2.18
CA LEU A 10 9.96 -21.57 2.86
C LEU A 10 9.16 -20.92 3.99
N ARG A 11 7.86 -21.21 4.10
CA ARG A 11 7.02 -20.71 5.21
C ARG A 11 7.30 -21.40 6.54
N GLU A 12 7.94 -22.56 6.50
CA GLU A 12 8.33 -23.33 7.68
C GLU A 12 9.64 -22.84 8.30
N ASP A 13 10.41 -22.03 7.55
CA ASP A 13 11.62 -21.36 8.02
C ASP A 13 11.34 -19.88 8.25
N PRO A 14 11.27 -19.40 9.53
CA PRO A 14 10.97 -18.00 9.83
C PRO A 14 11.95 -17.01 9.21
N MET A 15 13.24 -17.36 9.13
CA MET A 15 14.26 -16.49 8.53
C MET A 15 14.09 -16.39 7.02
N ALA A 16 13.86 -17.51 6.35
CA ALA A 16 13.58 -17.54 4.92
C ALA A 16 12.29 -16.79 4.58
N LEU A 17 11.25 -16.96 5.41
CA LEU A 17 9.99 -16.25 5.24
C LEU A 17 10.15 -14.73 5.39
N GLN A 18 10.91 -14.27 6.38
CA GLN A 18 11.16 -12.85 6.60
C GLN A 18 11.90 -12.25 5.39
N ARG A 19 12.98 -12.88 4.94
CA ARG A 19 13.73 -12.46 3.75
C ARG A 19 12.85 -12.42 2.50
N LEU A 20 11.95 -13.41 2.35
CA LEU A 20 11.01 -13.46 1.24
C LEU A 20 10.01 -12.31 1.28
N LYS A 21 9.49 -11.94 2.48
CA LYS A 21 8.60 -10.79 2.65
C LYS A 21 9.29 -9.48 2.29
N GLU A 22 10.51 -9.27 2.75
CA GLU A 22 11.30 -8.07 2.45
C GLU A 22 11.59 -7.96 0.93
N ALA A 23 11.97 -9.07 0.30
CA ALA A 23 12.20 -9.09 -1.14
C ALA A 23 10.91 -8.85 -1.95
N ALA A 24 9.78 -9.37 -1.47
CA ALA A 24 8.47 -9.14 -2.09
C ALA A 24 8.04 -7.68 -1.97
N GLU A 25 8.26 -7.03 -0.82
CA GLU A 25 7.98 -5.60 -0.62
C GLU A 25 8.86 -4.74 -1.52
N LYS A 26 10.16 -5.04 -1.59
CA LYS A 26 11.08 -4.37 -2.52
C LYS A 26 10.61 -4.50 -3.97
N ALA A 27 10.26 -5.72 -4.39
CA ALA A 27 9.75 -5.98 -5.73
C ALA A 27 8.47 -5.22 -6.03
N LYS A 28 7.53 -5.12 -5.07
CA LYS A 28 6.31 -4.31 -5.18
C LYS A 28 6.64 -2.84 -5.45
N VAL A 29 7.57 -2.26 -4.70
CA VAL A 29 8.01 -0.86 -4.88
C VAL A 29 8.62 -0.65 -6.26
N GLU A 30 9.54 -1.51 -6.66
CA GLU A 30 10.22 -1.43 -7.97
C GLU A 30 9.24 -1.57 -9.14
N LEU A 31 8.25 -2.45 -9.03
CA LEU A 31 7.22 -2.66 -10.06
C LEU A 31 6.24 -1.49 -10.19
N SER A 32 6.26 -0.51 -9.30
CA SER A 32 5.51 0.73 -9.48
C SER A 32 6.10 1.61 -10.60
N SER A 33 7.41 1.54 -10.82
CA SER A 33 8.12 2.29 -11.87
C SER A 33 8.63 1.41 -13.01
N SER A 34 9.03 0.15 -12.71
CA SER A 34 9.58 -0.80 -13.69
C SER A 34 8.54 -1.80 -14.17
N THR A 35 8.71 -2.34 -15.38
CA THR A 35 7.83 -3.38 -15.95
C THR A 35 8.16 -4.77 -15.44
N GLN A 36 9.38 -4.97 -14.94
CA GLN A 36 9.84 -6.23 -14.33
C GLN A 36 10.93 -5.96 -13.30
N THR A 37 11.10 -6.90 -12.39
CA THR A 37 12.17 -6.91 -11.39
C THR A 37 12.65 -8.32 -11.13
N GLU A 38 13.84 -8.47 -10.56
CA GLU A 38 14.38 -9.76 -10.14
C GLU A 38 14.36 -9.87 -8.61
N ILE A 39 13.74 -10.93 -8.13
CA ILE A 39 13.84 -11.37 -6.74
C ILE A 39 15.01 -12.32 -6.64
N ASN A 40 16.08 -11.92 -5.98
CA ASN A 40 17.29 -12.70 -5.82
C ASN A 40 17.63 -12.86 -4.34
N LEU A 41 17.43 -14.06 -3.82
CA LEU A 41 17.70 -14.43 -2.43
C LEU A 41 18.73 -15.56 -2.40
N PRO A 42 20.02 -15.23 -2.42
CA PRO A 42 21.06 -16.22 -2.26
C PRO A 42 21.01 -16.84 -0.86
N TYR A 43 21.29 -18.13 -0.78
CA TYR A 43 21.28 -18.87 0.51
C TYR A 43 19.96 -18.66 1.27
N VAL A 44 18.81 -18.77 0.58
CA VAL A 44 17.50 -18.53 1.19
C VAL A 44 17.21 -19.58 2.27
N THR A 45 17.67 -20.78 2.10
CA THR A 45 17.61 -21.86 3.10
C THR A 45 18.74 -22.85 2.84
N ALA A 46 18.99 -23.75 3.80
CA ALA A 46 19.98 -24.81 3.71
C ALA A 46 19.32 -26.17 3.84
N THR A 47 19.84 -27.15 3.07
CA THR A 47 19.40 -28.54 3.10
C THR A 47 20.58 -29.48 3.32
N ALA A 48 20.31 -30.74 3.56
CA ALA A 48 21.36 -31.77 3.61
C ALA A 48 22.18 -31.85 2.31
N SER A 49 21.60 -31.45 1.17
CA SER A 49 22.27 -31.39 -0.14
C SER A 49 22.96 -30.03 -0.40
N GLY A 50 22.99 -29.13 0.57
CA GLY A 50 23.64 -27.84 0.46
C GLY A 50 22.67 -26.65 0.48
N PRO A 51 23.22 -25.44 0.31
CA PRO A 51 22.41 -24.21 0.30
C PRO A 51 21.52 -24.13 -0.93
N LYS A 52 20.34 -23.54 -0.76
CA LYS A 52 19.39 -23.25 -1.84
C LYS A 52 19.27 -21.75 -2.07
N HIS A 53 19.05 -21.41 -3.32
CA HIS A 53 18.93 -20.03 -3.78
C HIS A 53 17.56 -19.83 -4.44
N LEU A 54 16.96 -18.67 -4.25
CA LEU A 54 15.76 -18.26 -4.97
C LEU A 54 16.11 -17.12 -5.92
N VAL A 55 15.98 -17.38 -7.21
CA VAL A 55 16.09 -16.32 -8.25
C VAL A 55 14.85 -16.40 -9.11
N ARG A 56 14.08 -15.31 -9.16
CA ARG A 56 12.85 -15.23 -9.96
C ARG A 56 12.67 -13.85 -10.54
N THR A 57 12.37 -13.78 -11.82
CA THR A 57 11.88 -12.55 -12.45
C THR A 57 10.38 -12.43 -12.22
N LEU A 58 9.94 -11.27 -11.76
CA LEU A 58 8.54 -10.94 -11.58
C LEU A 58 8.20 -9.75 -12.48
N THR A 59 7.18 -9.89 -13.31
CA THR A 59 6.68 -8.79 -14.14
C THR A 59 5.58 -8.04 -13.40
N ARG A 60 5.40 -6.74 -13.74
CA ARG A 60 4.29 -5.93 -13.23
C ARG A 60 2.94 -6.60 -13.48
N SER A 61 2.73 -7.15 -14.68
CA SER A 61 1.48 -7.84 -15.01
C SER A 61 1.21 -9.04 -14.11
N GLN A 62 2.22 -9.85 -13.81
CA GLN A 62 2.08 -10.98 -12.86
C GLN A 62 1.78 -10.49 -11.45
N PHE A 63 2.45 -9.43 -11.00
CA PHE A 63 2.19 -8.83 -9.70
C PHE A 63 0.75 -8.30 -9.61
N GLU A 64 0.30 -7.54 -10.61
CA GLU A 64 -1.06 -7.00 -10.67
C GLU A 64 -2.12 -8.11 -10.70
N GLN A 65 -1.88 -9.21 -11.39
CA GLN A 65 -2.76 -10.40 -11.37
C GLN A 65 -2.84 -11.04 -9.98
N LEU A 66 -1.70 -11.18 -9.29
CA LEU A 66 -1.66 -11.73 -7.93
C LEU A 66 -2.38 -10.82 -6.92
N ALA A 67 -2.29 -9.51 -7.11
CA ALA A 67 -2.87 -8.49 -6.24
C ALA A 67 -4.31 -8.09 -6.63
N ASP A 68 -4.86 -8.57 -7.76
CA ASP A 68 -6.11 -8.09 -8.36
C ASP A 68 -7.27 -8.04 -7.36
N LYS A 69 -7.49 -9.09 -6.59
CA LYS A 69 -8.56 -9.11 -5.59
C LYS A 69 -8.44 -8.00 -4.55
N LEU A 70 -7.21 -7.69 -4.13
CA LEU A 70 -6.95 -6.61 -3.17
C LEU A 70 -7.17 -5.25 -3.83
N ILE A 71 -6.71 -5.09 -5.06
CA ILE A 71 -6.88 -3.86 -5.86
C ILE A 71 -8.38 -3.59 -6.08
N GLN A 72 -9.14 -4.58 -6.51
CA GLN A 72 -10.59 -4.43 -6.72
C GLN A 72 -11.33 -4.10 -5.40
N ALA A 73 -10.91 -4.68 -4.29
CA ALA A 73 -11.52 -4.46 -2.99
C ALA A 73 -11.37 -2.99 -2.49
N THR A 74 -10.38 -2.24 -2.96
CA THR A 74 -10.15 -0.83 -2.55
C THR A 74 -11.30 0.09 -2.96
N ILE A 75 -12.08 -0.26 -3.98
CA ILE A 75 -13.20 0.56 -4.45
C ILE A 75 -14.43 0.45 -3.53
N ASN A 76 -14.57 -0.63 -2.77
CA ASN A 76 -15.74 -0.81 -1.91
C ASN A 76 -15.85 0.26 -0.81
N PRO A 77 -14.79 0.61 -0.05
CA PRO A 77 -14.81 1.73 0.88
C PRO A 77 -15.15 3.06 0.21
N CYS A 78 -14.63 3.32 -0.99
CA CYS A 78 -14.94 4.56 -1.72
C CYS A 78 -16.45 4.64 -2.05
N LYS A 79 -17.03 3.56 -2.57
CA LYS A 79 -18.48 3.49 -2.85
C LYS A 79 -19.31 3.71 -1.60
N LYS A 80 -18.90 3.11 -0.48
CA LYS A 80 -19.60 3.28 0.80
C LYS A 80 -19.54 4.72 1.26
N ALA A 81 -18.36 5.33 1.29
CA ALA A 81 -18.18 6.73 1.70
C ALA A 81 -19.01 7.69 0.84
N MET A 82 -19.01 7.52 -0.47
CA MET A 82 -19.81 8.33 -1.39
C MET A 82 -21.32 8.15 -1.13
N LYS A 83 -21.76 6.91 -0.92
CA LYS A 83 -23.18 6.63 -0.58
C LYS A 83 -23.58 7.28 0.73
N ASP A 84 -22.73 7.19 1.77
CA ASP A 84 -23.01 7.76 3.08
C ASP A 84 -23.04 9.30 3.02
N ALA A 85 -22.24 9.91 2.14
CA ALA A 85 -22.25 11.34 1.85
C ALA A 85 -23.37 11.79 0.92
N GLY A 86 -24.14 10.87 0.31
CA GLY A 86 -25.15 11.19 -0.70
C GLY A 86 -24.58 11.75 -2.00
N MET A 87 -23.31 11.45 -2.31
CA MET A 87 -22.58 11.97 -3.46
C MET A 87 -22.37 10.91 -4.54
N THR A 88 -22.23 11.38 -5.77
CA THR A 88 -21.86 10.59 -6.95
C THR A 88 -20.41 10.92 -7.39
N ALA A 89 -19.85 10.12 -8.30
CA ALA A 89 -18.50 10.40 -8.81
C ALA A 89 -18.39 11.74 -9.55
N SER A 90 -19.49 12.25 -10.11
CA SER A 90 -19.54 13.56 -10.77
C SER A 90 -19.46 14.73 -9.79
N ASP A 91 -19.89 14.54 -8.55
CA ASP A 91 -19.88 15.56 -7.51
C ASP A 91 -18.50 15.73 -6.85
N ILE A 92 -17.56 14.84 -7.17
CA ILE A 92 -16.18 14.92 -6.68
C ILE A 92 -15.38 15.84 -7.59
N ASP A 93 -14.85 16.92 -7.05
CA ASP A 93 -14.04 17.88 -7.82
C ASP A 93 -12.65 17.34 -8.09
N GLU A 94 -11.99 16.78 -7.09
CA GLU A 94 -10.61 16.32 -7.16
C GLU A 94 -10.41 14.99 -6.43
N VAL A 95 -9.54 14.13 -6.98
CA VAL A 95 -9.15 12.86 -6.38
C VAL A 95 -7.67 12.91 -6.03
N ILE A 96 -7.37 12.83 -4.74
CA ILE A 96 -6.01 12.83 -4.21
C ILE A 96 -5.66 11.43 -3.71
N LEU A 97 -4.53 10.90 -4.15
CA LEU A 97 -4.02 9.61 -3.72
C LEU A 97 -2.97 9.79 -2.62
N VAL A 98 -3.12 9.07 -1.53
CA VAL A 98 -2.25 9.14 -0.35
C VAL A 98 -1.74 7.73 0.01
N GLY A 99 -0.48 7.66 0.43
CA GLY A 99 0.20 6.42 0.82
C GLY A 99 0.91 5.72 -0.33
N GLY A 100 2.05 5.06 -0.03
CA GLY A 100 2.94 4.47 -1.01
C GLY A 100 2.30 3.43 -1.94
N SER A 101 1.29 2.68 -1.46
CA SER A 101 0.57 1.70 -2.29
C SER A 101 -0.21 2.33 -3.45
N THR A 102 -0.53 3.62 -3.38
CA THR A 102 -1.22 4.34 -4.47
C THR A 102 -0.30 4.62 -5.67
N ARG A 103 0.99 4.36 -5.54
CA ARG A 103 1.95 4.41 -6.65
C ARG A 103 1.80 3.24 -7.62
N ILE A 104 1.11 2.17 -7.22
CA ILE A 104 0.85 0.99 -8.07
C ILE A 104 -0.04 1.42 -9.25
N PRO A 105 0.41 1.23 -10.52
CA PRO A 105 -0.32 1.69 -11.69
C PRO A 105 -1.75 1.16 -11.79
N ALA A 106 -1.99 -0.08 -11.37
CA ALA A 106 -3.33 -0.67 -11.37
C ALA A 106 -4.28 0.02 -10.37
N ILE A 107 -3.78 0.52 -9.23
CA ILE A 107 -4.56 1.32 -8.28
C ILE A 107 -4.96 2.66 -8.94
N GLN A 108 -4.03 3.35 -9.59
CA GLN A 108 -4.32 4.61 -10.25
C GLN A 108 -5.38 4.42 -11.35
N LYS A 109 -5.25 3.36 -12.16
CA LYS A 109 -6.21 3.04 -13.23
C LYS A 109 -7.61 2.73 -12.70
N ILE A 110 -7.73 1.94 -11.62
CA ILE A 110 -9.04 1.58 -11.07
C ILE A 110 -9.73 2.80 -10.43
N VAL A 111 -8.97 3.68 -9.79
CA VAL A 111 -9.47 4.93 -9.23
C VAL A 111 -9.95 5.86 -10.35
N GLU A 112 -9.12 6.08 -11.38
CA GLU A 112 -9.49 6.88 -12.54
C GLU A 112 -10.76 6.35 -13.23
N LYS A 113 -10.84 5.03 -13.41
CA LYS A 113 -12.03 4.38 -13.96
C LYS A 113 -13.28 4.60 -13.09
N HIS A 114 -13.12 4.58 -11.76
CA HIS A 114 -14.23 4.70 -10.82
C HIS A 114 -14.77 6.12 -10.73
N PHE A 115 -13.88 7.11 -10.68
CA PHE A 115 -14.27 8.52 -10.54
C PHE A 115 -14.41 9.26 -11.89
N GLY A 116 -13.97 8.64 -13.00
CA GLY A 116 -13.97 9.28 -14.31
C GLY A 116 -12.99 10.45 -14.44
N LYS A 117 -12.08 10.60 -13.47
CA LYS A 117 -11.10 11.69 -13.37
C LYS A 117 -9.73 11.11 -13.02
N SER A 118 -8.68 11.62 -13.66
CA SER A 118 -7.30 11.25 -13.28
C SER A 118 -6.98 11.81 -11.90
N PRO A 119 -6.31 11.03 -11.04
CA PRO A 119 -5.87 11.52 -9.74
C PRO A 119 -4.94 12.72 -9.86
N SER A 120 -5.08 13.66 -8.92
CA SER A 120 -4.21 14.83 -8.82
C SER A 120 -2.75 14.42 -8.61
N LYS A 121 -1.85 15.11 -9.31
CA LYS A 121 -0.40 14.92 -9.21
C LYS A 121 0.27 16.01 -8.36
N GLY A 122 -0.52 16.94 -7.82
CA GLY A 122 0.00 18.09 -7.07
C GLY A 122 0.52 17.75 -5.68
N VAL A 123 0.32 16.52 -5.22
CA VAL A 123 0.65 16.08 -3.85
C VAL A 123 1.56 14.84 -3.91
N ASN A 124 2.64 14.85 -3.12
CA ASN A 124 3.46 13.67 -2.93
C ASN A 124 2.73 12.69 -1.98
N PRO A 125 2.32 11.50 -2.42
CA PRO A 125 1.54 10.56 -1.63
C PRO A 125 2.28 10.01 -0.39
N ASP A 126 3.60 10.12 -0.33
CA ASP A 126 4.40 9.64 0.80
C ASP A 126 4.57 10.71 1.87
N GLU A 127 4.50 12.00 1.50
CA GLU A 127 4.83 13.15 2.37
C GLU A 127 3.59 13.93 2.82
N VAL A 128 2.48 13.83 2.11
CA VAL A 128 1.30 14.68 2.31
C VAL A 128 0.74 14.61 3.73
N VAL A 129 0.83 13.45 4.39
CA VAL A 129 0.37 13.28 5.78
C VAL A 129 1.24 14.09 6.74
N ALA A 130 2.56 14.07 6.56
CA ALA A 130 3.49 14.86 7.37
C ALA A 130 3.30 16.36 7.15
N VAL A 131 3.09 16.78 5.90
CA VAL A 131 2.77 18.18 5.56
C VAL A 131 1.45 18.61 6.21
N GLY A 132 0.41 17.78 6.12
CA GLY A 132 -0.87 18.05 6.76
C GLY A 132 -0.77 18.15 8.28
N ALA A 133 0.01 17.27 8.92
CA ALA A 133 0.26 17.32 10.35
C ALA A 133 1.01 18.60 10.75
N ALA A 134 1.97 19.07 9.96
CA ALA A 134 2.69 20.32 10.21
C ALA A 134 1.74 21.54 10.09
N ILE A 135 0.88 21.56 9.07
CA ILE A 135 -0.13 22.61 8.91
C ILE A 135 -1.09 22.62 10.10
N GLN A 136 -1.57 21.46 10.53
CA GLN A 136 -2.45 21.35 11.70
C GLN A 136 -1.75 21.80 12.99
N GLY A 137 -0.46 21.52 13.13
CA GLY A 137 0.37 22.08 14.20
C GLY A 137 0.37 23.60 14.20
N GLY A 138 0.55 24.23 13.03
CA GLY A 138 0.49 25.68 12.86
C GLY A 138 -0.91 26.27 13.19
N VAL A 139 -1.99 25.53 12.87
CA VAL A 139 -3.35 25.93 13.27
C VAL A 139 -3.49 25.93 14.80
N LEU A 140 -2.98 24.90 15.47
CA LEU A 140 -3.06 24.79 16.95
C LEU A 140 -2.21 25.84 17.67
N THR A 141 -1.10 26.28 17.09
CA THR A 141 -0.25 27.37 17.64
C THR A 141 -0.76 28.76 17.28
N GLY A 142 -1.69 28.86 16.34
CA GLY A 142 -2.23 30.13 15.85
C GLY A 142 -1.40 30.80 14.76
N ASP A 143 -0.37 30.12 14.23
CA ASP A 143 0.45 30.60 13.12
C ASP A 143 -0.27 30.49 11.76
N VAL A 144 -1.23 29.57 11.65
CA VAL A 144 -2.09 29.37 10.48
C VAL A 144 -3.54 29.60 10.89
N THR A 145 -4.19 30.59 10.29
CA THR A 145 -5.55 31.02 10.67
C THR A 145 -6.59 30.87 9.56
N ASP A 146 -6.18 30.57 8.36
CA ASP A 146 -7.02 30.52 7.15
C ASP A 146 -7.48 29.09 6.80
N VAL A 147 -7.10 28.10 7.60
CA VAL A 147 -7.48 26.70 7.43
C VAL A 147 -8.20 26.20 8.68
N LEU A 148 -9.37 25.60 8.50
CA LEU A 148 -10.10 24.89 9.54
C LEU A 148 -10.29 23.43 9.12
N LEU A 149 -9.73 22.50 9.90
CA LEU A 149 -10.00 21.08 9.78
C LEU A 149 -10.86 20.62 10.96
N LEU A 150 -12.05 20.08 10.65
CA LEU A 150 -12.89 19.36 11.58
C LEU A 150 -12.91 17.90 11.11
N ASP A 151 -12.35 17.04 11.91
CA ASP A 151 -12.33 15.61 11.65
C ASP A 151 -13.35 14.87 12.51
N VAL A 152 -13.80 13.73 12.04
CA VAL A 152 -14.73 12.84 12.75
C VAL A 152 -14.15 11.44 12.81
N THR A 153 -14.26 10.80 13.97
CA THR A 153 -13.90 9.40 14.13
C THR A 153 -15.15 8.60 14.49
N PRO A 154 -15.46 7.55 13.70
CA PRO A 154 -16.63 6.72 13.96
C PRO A 154 -16.46 5.78 15.17
N LEU A 155 -15.22 5.61 15.63
CA LEU A 155 -14.85 4.71 16.73
C LEU A 155 -14.04 5.49 17.77
N SER A 156 -14.09 5.03 19.02
CA SER A 156 -13.20 5.53 20.07
C SER A 156 -11.74 5.29 19.69
N LEU A 157 -10.92 6.32 19.88
CA LEU A 157 -9.47 6.21 19.72
C LEU A 157 -8.83 5.94 21.07
N GLY A 158 -7.81 5.08 21.08
CA GLY A 158 -7.05 4.77 22.28
C GLY A 158 -5.62 4.39 21.91
N ILE A 159 -4.74 4.48 22.88
CA ILE A 159 -3.35 3.99 22.80
C ILE A 159 -3.24 2.85 23.79
N GLU A 160 -2.91 1.66 23.31
CA GLU A 160 -2.61 0.54 24.20
C GLU A 160 -1.31 0.83 24.94
N THR A 161 -1.38 0.75 26.28
CA THR A 161 -0.23 0.94 27.16
C THR A 161 0.23 -0.40 27.74
N MET A 162 1.34 -0.42 28.47
CA MET A 162 1.79 -1.62 29.17
C MET A 162 0.69 -2.15 30.10
N GLY A 163 0.35 -3.44 29.95
CA GLY A 163 -0.73 -4.08 30.70
C GLY A 163 -2.07 -4.12 29.96
N SER A 164 -2.06 -3.88 28.64
CA SER A 164 -3.24 -3.95 27.76
C SER A 164 -4.39 -3.03 28.19
N VAL A 165 -4.06 -1.88 28.77
CA VAL A 165 -5.03 -0.83 29.11
C VAL A 165 -5.11 0.15 27.93
N MET A 166 -6.32 0.39 27.44
CA MET A 166 -6.62 1.38 26.39
C MET A 166 -7.16 2.66 27.00
#